data_994caec667cead326a560db17613ec79
#
_entry.id   994caec667cead326a560db17613ec79
#
_cell.length_a   1.000
_cell.length_b   1.000
_cell.length_c   1.000
_cell.angle_alpha   90.00
_cell.angle_beta   90.00
_cell.angle_gamma   90.00
#
_symmetry.space_group_name_H-M   'P 1'
#
loop_
_entity.id
_entity.type
_entity.pdbx_description
1 polymer ?
#
loop_
_entity_poly.entity_id
_entity_poly.type
_entity_poly.pdbx_seq_one_letter_code
_entity_poly.pdbx_strand_id
1 'polypeptide(L)'
;MTKENSKHIIGPSGLRSILTALFEDGQEHIGTVCIGGVNPKNVQRVLWQSALPQKRLDGAAIVSAIMAAPDPTAASAQLLDLIKSPPPFRSRNATALEGFQQNPPPVEKLLKSVPQLFADLAEMKPLCHNITNLVVQNIAANIALAVGGSPIMSANGQEAPDLAKLGGSLVLNMGSVTAESLANSLLATAAYNAVGGPVLFDPVGGGATSARRAAVRKMIDNTYFSIIKGNESEIQTVLGEKDVVQHGVDSGAASGLTQDDKARIVKRLAAKGRCVILMTGKVDLLSDGHRTYAISNGHPLLGEITGSGCTLGTTMAAFAAVEHRQNFSFEHYYAGGDMLLAALAGCLVFEIAGERAASRPEVRGPGTFVPAFIDEIYLMRQETVAGNSDWLQAAKVEALDV
;
A
#
# COMPACT_ATOMS: atom_id res chain seq x y z
N MET A 1 28.18 17.68 15.81
CA MET A 1 28.81 16.89 14.73
C MET A 1 27.82 15.83 14.29
N THR A 2 27.13 16.07 13.21
CA THR A 2 26.31 15.06 12.54
C THR A 2 27.24 14.17 11.71
N LYS A 3 27.29 12.87 12.00
CA LYS A 3 28.06 11.95 11.17
C LYS A 3 27.37 11.84 9.81
N GLU A 4 27.97 12.43 8.77
CA GLU A 4 27.50 12.33 7.38
C GLU A 4 27.54 10.89 6.81
N ASN A 5 28.15 9.94 7.51
CA ASN A 5 28.29 8.54 7.14
C ASN A 5 27.85 7.61 8.28
N SER A 6 26.55 7.51 8.54
CA SER A 6 26.05 6.37 9.31
C SER A 6 26.01 5.14 8.39
N LYS A 7 26.98 4.25 8.54
CA LYS A 7 27.11 3.03 7.72
C LYS A 7 25.92 2.03 7.87
N HIS A 8 25.07 2.19 8.87
CA HIS A 8 23.94 1.29 9.14
C HIS A 8 22.74 2.07 9.71
N ILE A 9 21.86 2.51 8.82
CA ILE A 9 20.54 2.98 9.24
C ILE A 9 19.66 1.76 9.44
N ILE A 10 19.20 1.54 10.68
CA ILE A 10 18.36 0.37 11.02
C ILE A 10 16.87 0.58 10.70
N GLY A 11 16.43 1.83 10.56
CA GLY A 11 15.04 2.20 10.26
C GLY A 11 14.01 1.68 11.27
N PRO A 12 12.71 1.90 11.04
CA PRO A 12 11.66 1.38 11.92
C PRO A 12 11.67 -0.14 12.04
N SER A 13 12.05 -0.86 10.98
CA SER A 13 12.13 -2.32 10.98
C SER A 13 13.20 -2.85 11.94
N GLY A 14 14.39 -2.25 11.93
CA GLY A 14 15.47 -2.64 12.86
C GLY A 14 15.14 -2.27 14.31
N LEU A 15 14.52 -1.11 14.54
CA LEU A 15 14.02 -0.74 15.87
C LEU A 15 12.99 -1.75 16.36
N ARG A 16 12.06 -2.16 15.51
CA ARG A 16 11.05 -3.18 15.86
C ARG A 16 11.69 -4.51 16.24
N SER A 17 12.72 -4.95 15.50
CA SER A 17 13.46 -6.19 15.85
C SER A 17 14.12 -6.11 17.23
N ILE A 18 14.69 -4.96 17.59
CA ILE A 18 15.27 -4.75 18.92
C ILE A 18 14.18 -4.80 20.00
N LEU A 19 13.04 -4.14 19.78
CA LEU A 19 11.93 -4.17 20.73
C LEU A 19 11.34 -5.57 20.88
N THR A 20 11.29 -6.36 19.80
CA THR A 20 10.86 -7.76 19.82
C THR A 20 11.80 -8.59 20.69
N ALA A 21 13.10 -8.49 20.50
CA ALA A 21 14.09 -9.20 21.30
C ALA A 21 13.99 -8.85 22.79
N LEU A 22 13.84 -7.56 23.12
CA LEU A 22 13.65 -7.12 24.51
C LEU A 22 12.39 -7.69 25.16
N PHE A 23 11.30 -7.80 24.39
CA PHE A 23 10.06 -8.40 24.88
C PHE A 23 10.19 -9.91 25.07
N GLU A 24 10.77 -10.62 24.09
CA GLU A 24 10.98 -12.08 24.15
C GLU A 24 11.92 -12.48 25.30
N ASP A 25 12.89 -11.63 25.64
CA ASP A 25 13.81 -11.81 26.75
C ASP A 25 13.23 -11.37 28.12
N GLY A 26 11.96 -10.94 28.19
CA GLY A 26 11.31 -10.45 29.41
C GLY A 26 11.88 -9.12 29.91
N GLN A 27 12.48 -8.33 29.04
CA GLN A 27 13.12 -7.05 29.33
C GLN A 27 12.27 -5.85 28.88
N GLU A 28 10.97 -5.99 28.83
CA GLU A 28 10.04 -4.93 28.41
C GLU A 28 10.08 -3.68 29.29
N HIS A 29 10.57 -3.80 30.53
CA HIS A 29 10.72 -2.70 31.49
C HIS A 29 11.88 -1.75 31.16
N ILE A 30 12.81 -2.15 30.28
CA ILE A 30 13.96 -1.32 29.90
C ILE A 30 13.49 -0.14 29.04
N GLY A 31 13.79 1.09 29.52
CA GLY A 31 13.53 2.31 28.75
C GLY A 31 14.32 2.35 27.44
N THR A 32 13.64 2.63 26.35
CA THR A 32 14.22 2.60 25.01
C THR A 32 13.97 3.91 24.25
N VAL A 33 15.00 4.46 23.64
CA VAL A 33 14.89 5.66 22.78
C VAL A 33 15.60 5.43 21.46
N CYS A 34 15.06 5.97 20.37
CA CYS A 34 15.76 6.02 19.11
C CYS A 34 16.64 7.28 19.02
N ILE A 35 17.79 7.17 18.37
CA ILE A 35 18.72 8.27 18.14
C ILE A 35 19.27 8.24 16.71
N GLY A 36 19.48 9.44 16.15
CA GLY A 36 20.09 9.63 14.83
C GLY A 36 19.08 9.84 13.71
N GLY A 37 19.15 10.96 13.03
CA GLY A 37 18.33 11.29 11.86
C GLY A 37 16.85 11.58 12.14
N VAL A 38 16.40 11.52 13.40
CA VAL A 38 15.01 11.83 13.77
C VAL A 38 14.75 13.33 13.66
N ASN A 39 13.65 13.70 13.01
CA ASN A 39 13.27 15.08 12.73
C ASN A 39 11.73 15.18 12.57
N PRO A 40 11.14 16.39 12.43
CA PRO A 40 9.69 16.55 12.33
C PRO A 40 9.01 15.76 11.19
N LYS A 41 9.74 15.47 10.11
CA LYS A 41 9.18 14.75 8.94
C LYS A 41 9.08 13.23 9.15
N ASN A 42 9.77 12.65 10.13
CA ASN A 42 9.84 11.21 10.29
C ASN A 42 9.54 10.70 11.71
N VAL A 43 9.52 11.55 12.72
CA VAL A 43 9.36 11.13 14.12
C VAL A 43 8.10 10.31 14.35
N GLN A 44 6.95 10.75 13.85
CA GLN A 44 5.70 10.01 13.99
C GLN A 44 5.77 8.63 13.35
N ARG A 45 6.31 8.54 12.13
CA ARG A 45 6.48 7.27 11.43
C ARG A 45 7.42 6.32 12.17
N VAL A 46 8.57 6.83 12.62
CA VAL A 46 9.55 6.03 13.35
C VAL A 46 8.95 5.44 14.61
N LEU A 47 8.30 6.26 15.43
CA LEU A 47 7.69 5.81 16.69
C LEU A 47 6.53 4.85 16.44
N TRP A 48 5.70 5.12 15.44
CA TRP A 48 4.52 4.31 15.19
C TRP A 48 4.82 2.97 14.49
N GLN A 49 5.67 2.96 13.44
CA GLN A 49 6.00 1.73 12.73
C GLN A 49 6.90 0.78 13.53
N SER A 50 7.73 1.30 14.44
CA SER A 50 8.56 0.45 15.30
C SER A 50 7.80 -0.19 16.46
N ALA A 51 6.65 0.35 16.85
CA ALA A 51 5.92 -0.10 18.03
C ALA A 51 5.39 -1.54 17.89
N LEU A 52 5.48 -2.31 18.98
CA LEU A 52 4.80 -3.58 19.19
C LEU A 52 3.54 -3.35 20.05
N PRO A 53 2.57 -4.26 20.05
CA PRO A 53 1.47 -4.20 21.01
C PRO A 53 1.95 -4.13 22.47
N GLN A 54 2.98 -4.89 22.80
CA GLN A 54 3.50 -5.07 24.15
C GLN A 54 4.62 -4.09 24.52
N LYS A 55 5.37 -3.56 23.53
CA LYS A 55 6.49 -2.65 23.77
C LYS A 55 6.62 -1.58 22.70
N ARG A 56 6.81 -0.33 23.18
CA ARG A 56 7.04 0.84 22.33
C ARG A 56 8.35 1.51 22.71
N LEU A 57 8.85 2.38 21.84
CA LEU A 57 9.90 3.32 22.22
C LEU A 57 9.34 4.31 23.25
N ASP A 58 10.08 4.56 24.28
CA ASP A 58 9.73 5.55 25.34
C ASP A 58 9.95 6.98 24.85
N GLY A 59 10.73 7.16 23.77
CA GLY A 59 10.97 8.47 23.19
C GLY A 59 11.96 8.48 22.04
N ALA A 60 12.40 9.69 21.69
CA ALA A 60 13.40 9.94 20.66
C ALA A 60 14.44 10.96 21.16
N ALA A 61 15.72 10.64 21.00
CA ALA A 61 16.81 11.56 21.27
C ALA A 61 17.14 12.37 20.00
N ILE A 62 16.81 13.66 20.01
CA ILE A 62 16.87 14.53 18.85
C ILE A 62 17.84 15.68 19.13
N VAL A 63 18.87 15.81 18.29
CA VAL A 63 19.90 16.85 18.46
C VAL A 63 19.82 17.87 17.34
N SER A 64 20.21 17.49 16.12
CA SER A 64 20.38 18.45 15.02
C SER A 64 19.09 19.16 14.61
N ALA A 65 17.94 18.48 14.64
CA ALA A 65 16.66 19.11 14.29
C ALA A 65 16.20 20.18 15.32
N ILE A 66 16.75 20.15 16.54
CA ILE A 66 16.52 21.18 17.56
C ILE A 66 17.64 22.21 17.53
N MET A 67 18.90 21.77 17.67
CA MET A 67 20.04 22.66 17.89
C MET A 67 20.43 23.49 16.65
N ALA A 68 20.12 23.01 15.45
CA ALA A 68 20.35 23.74 14.21
C ALA A 68 19.12 24.52 13.71
N ALA A 69 18.02 24.50 14.43
CA ALA A 69 16.82 25.27 14.08
C ALA A 69 17.05 26.78 14.37
N PRO A 70 16.49 27.68 13.56
CA PRO A 70 16.51 29.11 13.87
C PRO A 70 15.90 29.45 15.23
N ASP A 71 14.86 28.73 15.64
CA ASP A 71 14.25 28.79 16.97
C ASP A 71 14.19 27.36 17.57
N PRO A 72 15.13 27.01 18.45
CA PRO A 72 15.16 25.69 19.11
C PRO A 72 13.94 25.44 20.00
N THR A 73 13.35 26.48 20.59
CA THR A 73 12.16 26.35 21.45
C THR A 73 10.95 25.96 20.63
N ALA A 74 10.70 26.67 19.53
CA ALA A 74 9.62 26.33 18.61
C ALA A 74 9.81 24.94 17.99
N ALA A 75 11.04 24.58 17.60
CA ALA A 75 11.37 23.26 17.06
C ALA A 75 11.11 22.12 18.09
N SER A 76 11.45 22.36 19.35
CA SER A 76 11.18 21.40 20.44
C SER A 76 9.68 21.25 20.72
N ALA A 77 8.93 22.35 20.74
CA ALA A 77 7.48 22.34 20.91
C ALA A 77 6.80 21.58 19.77
N GLN A 78 7.16 21.84 18.52
CA GLN A 78 6.67 21.12 17.33
C GLN A 78 6.95 19.61 17.41
N LEU A 79 8.17 19.23 17.78
CA LEU A 79 8.53 17.80 17.91
C LEU A 79 7.74 17.13 19.03
N LEU A 80 7.54 17.80 20.17
CA LEU A 80 6.75 17.28 21.28
C LEU A 80 5.28 17.07 20.89
N ASP A 81 4.71 18.01 20.15
CA ASP A 81 3.34 17.92 19.63
C ASP A 81 3.21 16.73 18.68
N LEU A 82 4.14 16.58 17.72
CA LEU A 82 4.18 15.42 16.79
C LEU A 82 4.35 14.08 17.52
N ILE A 83 5.13 14.03 18.60
CA ILE A 83 5.31 12.80 19.40
C ILE A 83 4.03 12.43 20.15
N LYS A 84 3.29 13.41 20.63
CA LYS A 84 2.04 13.20 21.38
C LYS A 84 0.83 12.94 20.49
N SER A 85 0.87 13.42 19.26
CA SER A 85 -0.23 13.29 18.31
C SER A 85 -0.12 11.98 17.52
N PRO A 86 -1.24 11.30 17.22
CA PRO A 86 -1.21 10.15 16.32
C PRO A 86 -0.80 10.57 14.91
N PRO A 87 -0.09 9.72 14.14
CA PRO A 87 0.32 10.06 12.80
C PRO A 87 -0.89 10.15 11.85
N PRO A 88 -0.93 11.14 10.94
CA PRO A 88 -2.05 11.35 10.02
C PRO A 88 -2.38 10.14 9.13
N PHE A 89 -1.37 9.33 8.81
CA PHE A 89 -1.47 8.15 7.96
C PHE A 89 -1.90 6.87 8.72
N ARG A 90 -2.25 6.96 10.00
CA ARG A 90 -2.69 5.79 10.79
C ARG A 90 -4.02 5.26 10.28
N SER A 91 -4.05 4.05 9.72
CA SER A 91 -5.26 3.39 9.25
C SER A 91 -5.99 2.63 10.37
N ARG A 92 -7.30 2.36 10.18
CA ARG A 92 -8.10 1.52 11.09
C ARG A 92 -7.50 0.14 11.29
N ASN A 93 -6.99 -0.45 10.22
CA ASN A 93 -6.38 -1.78 10.25
C ASN A 93 -5.14 -1.83 11.14
N ALA A 94 -4.40 -0.73 11.21
CA ALA A 94 -3.24 -0.64 12.08
C ALA A 94 -3.60 -0.55 13.57
N THR A 95 -4.81 -0.09 13.93
CA THR A 95 -5.31 -0.10 15.31
C THR A 95 -5.78 -1.46 15.76
N ALA A 96 -6.24 -2.31 14.85
CA ALA A 96 -6.59 -3.69 15.18
C ALA A 96 -5.39 -4.49 15.71
N LEU A 97 -4.16 -4.16 15.27
CA LEU A 97 -2.91 -4.68 15.85
C LEU A 97 -2.68 -4.28 17.32
N GLU A 98 -3.47 -3.36 17.85
CA GLU A 98 -3.39 -2.92 19.25
C GLU A 98 -4.39 -3.66 20.18
N GLY A 99 -4.98 -4.77 19.73
CA GLY A 99 -5.77 -5.67 20.59
C GLY A 99 -7.27 -5.37 20.67
N PHE A 100 -7.82 -4.53 19.79
CA PHE A 100 -9.22 -4.09 19.87
C PHE A 100 -10.25 -4.93 19.09
N GLN A 101 -9.82 -5.91 18.30
CA GLN A 101 -10.77 -6.85 17.65
C GLN A 101 -10.35 -8.29 17.86
N GLN A 102 -11.14 -9.02 18.66
CA GLN A 102 -10.90 -10.44 18.96
C GLN A 102 -11.33 -11.38 17.84
N ASN A 103 -12.23 -10.97 16.92
CA ASN A 103 -12.63 -11.78 15.78
C ASN A 103 -12.80 -10.92 14.51
N PRO A 104 -12.12 -11.25 13.41
CA PRO A 104 -12.35 -10.59 12.13
C PRO A 104 -13.79 -10.82 11.66
N PRO A 105 -14.43 -9.85 11.00
CA PRO A 105 -15.76 -10.05 10.45
C PRO A 105 -15.71 -11.15 9.39
N PRO A 106 -16.79 -11.95 9.24
CA PRO A 106 -16.88 -12.94 8.17
C PRO A 106 -16.67 -12.30 6.79
N VAL A 107 -16.09 -13.04 5.86
CA VAL A 107 -15.81 -12.58 4.49
C VAL A 107 -17.06 -12.06 3.78
N GLU A 108 -18.21 -12.66 4.03
CA GLU A 108 -19.50 -12.27 3.47
C GLU A 108 -19.89 -10.84 3.87
N LYS A 109 -19.51 -10.41 5.07
CA LYS A 109 -19.76 -9.03 5.53
C LYS A 109 -18.89 -8.03 4.76
N LEU A 110 -17.63 -8.39 4.47
CA LEU A 110 -16.76 -7.58 3.64
C LEU A 110 -17.31 -7.49 2.21
N LEU A 111 -17.65 -8.61 1.60
CA LEU A 111 -18.18 -8.67 0.25
C LEU A 111 -19.44 -7.82 0.09
N LYS A 112 -20.35 -7.84 1.06
CA LYS A 112 -21.55 -6.98 1.06
C LYS A 112 -21.27 -5.49 1.02
N SER A 113 -20.09 -5.05 1.45
CA SER A 113 -19.70 -3.62 1.43
C SER A 113 -19.08 -3.19 0.09
N VAL A 114 -18.65 -4.13 -0.74
CA VAL A 114 -17.97 -3.82 -2.01
C VAL A 114 -18.84 -3.04 -3.00
N PRO A 115 -20.12 -3.39 -3.24
CA PRO A 115 -20.96 -2.63 -4.18
C PRO A 115 -21.19 -1.18 -3.75
N GLN A 116 -21.40 -0.94 -2.45
CA GLN A 116 -21.57 0.41 -1.95
C GLN A 116 -20.30 1.23 -2.14
N LEU A 117 -19.13 0.66 -1.81
CA LEU A 117 -17.85 1.32 -2.01
C LEU A 117 -17.58 1.64 -3.50
N PHE A 118 -18.05 0.77 -4.41
CA PHE A 118 -17.93 1.02 -5.85
C PHE A 118 -18.89 2.12 -6.34
N ALA A 119 -20.11 2.16 -5.82
CA ALA A 119 -21.06 3.25 -6.09
C ALA A 119 -20.51 4.60 -5.59
N ASP A 120 -19.99 4.61 -4.36
CA ASP A 120 -19.38 5.81 -3.76
C ASP A 120 -18.17 6.30 -4.57
N LEU A 121 -17.36 5.38 -5.12
CA LEU A 121 -16.25 5.73 -6.00
C LEU A 121 -16.75 6.44 -7.27
N ALA A 122 -17.80 5.93 -7.87
CA ALA A 122 -18.41 6.53 -9.06
C ALA A 122 -18.98 7.94 -8.79
N GLU A 123 -19.54 8.17 -7.61
CA GLU A 123 -20.06 9.47 -7.17
C GLU A 123 -18.92 10.44 -6.82
N MET A 124 -17.98 10.01 -6.00
CA MET A 124 -16.93 10.87 -5.44
C MET A 124 -15.84 11.25 -6.45
N LYS A 125 -15.60 10.42 -7.46
CA LYS A 125 -14.57 10.59 -8.50
C LYS A 125 -13.23 11.02 -7.93
N PRO A 126 -12.64 10.23 -7.00
CA PRO A 126 -11.45 10.62 -6.28
C PRO A 126 -10.26 10.81 -7.24
N LEU A 127 -9.36 11.72 -6.86
CA LEU A 127 -8.10 11.89 -7.56
C LEU A 127 -7.25 10.63 -7.45
N CYS A 128 -6.79 10.11 -8.58
CA CYS A 128 -5.86 9.00 -8.69
C CYS A 128 -4.52 9.52 -9.21
N HIS A 129 -3.64 9.95 -8.30
CA HIS A 129 -2.32 10.44 -8.67
C HIS A 129 -1.38 9.25 -8.91
N ASN A 130 -0.85 9.12 -10.12
CA ASN A 130 0.03 8.03 -10.50
C ASN A 130 1.43 8.55 -10.84
N ILE A 131 2.42 8.16 -10.05
CA ILE A 131 3.82 8.15 -10.43
C ILE A 131 4.12 6.75 -10.93
N THR A 132 3.93 6.53 -12.21
CA THR A 132 4.02 5.20 -12.83
C THR A 132 5.01 5.19 -14.00
N ASN A 133 5.28 4.01 -14.52
CA ASN A 133 6.18 3.83 -15.66
C ASN A 133 5.49 4.25 -16.98
N LEU A 134 6.31 4.67 -17.94
CA LEU A 134 5.85 5.20 -19.23
C LEU A 134 5.03 4.19 -20.06
N VAL A 135 5.28 2.89 -19.87
CA VAL A 135 4.61 1.83 -20.65
C VAL A 135 3.11 1.78 -20.35
N VAL A 136 2.72 2.08 -19.10
CA VAL A 136 1.34 1.87 -18.64
C VAL A 136 0.56 3.16 -18.40
N GLN A 137 1.15 4.34 -18.56
CA GLN A 137 0.48 5.62 -18.24
C GLN A 137 -0.87 5.76 -18.91
N ASN A 138 -0.95 5.48 -20.22
CA ASN A 138 -2.20 5.63 -20.97
C ASN A 138 -3.27 4.64 -20.50
N ILE A 139 -2.94 3.35 -20.39
CA ILE A 139 -3.91 2.34 -19.95
C ILE A 139 -4.31 2.54 -18.48
N ALA A 140 -3.39 2.93 -17.62
CA ALA A 140 -3.71 3.23 -16.21
C ALA A 140 -4.69 4.41 -16.09
N ALA A 141 -4.52 5.45 -16.91
CA ALA A 141 -5.49 6.56 -16.97
C ALA A 141 -6.87 6.10 -17.44
N ASN A 142 -6.94 5.28 -18.50
CA ASN A 142 -8.20 4.74 -19.01
C ASN A 142 -8.89 3.84 -17.96
N ILE A 143 -8.17 2.98 -17.29
CA ILE A 143 -8.71 2.14 -16.20
C ILE A 143 -9.20 3.00 -15.04
N ALA A 144 -8.46 4.04 -14.63
CA ALA A 144 -8.91 4.96 -13.59
C ALA A 144 -10.23 5.65 -13.97
N LEU A 145 -10.37 6.09 -15.23
CA LEU A 145 -11.62 6.65 -15.73
C LEU A 145 -12.75 5.62 -15.79
N ALA A 146 -12.46 4.40 -16.24
CA ALA A 146 -13.45 3.33 -16.33
C ALA A 146 -14.00 2.95 -14.96
N VAL A 147 -13.14 2.82 -13.95
CA VAL A 147 -13.55 2.51 -12.57
C VAL A 147 -14.28 3.69 -11.89
N GLY A 148 -14.12 4.92 -12.39
CA GLY A 148 -14.80 6.11 -11.88
C GLY A 148 -13.90 7.11 -11.16
N GLY A 149 -12.59 6.92 -11.17
CA GLY A 149 -11.62 7.86 -10.60
C GLY A 149 -11.25 8.99 -11.56
N SER A 150 -10.50 9.97 -11.08
CA SER A 150 -9.95 11.11 -11.83
C SER A 150 -8.43 10.99 -11.91
N PRO A 151 -7.85 10.51 -13.02
CA PRO A 151 -6.42 10.24 -13.10
C PRO A 151 -5.57 11.50 -13.28
N ILE A 152 -4.43 11.55 -12.58
CA ILE A 152 -3.32 12.46 -12.85
C ILE A 152 -2.04 11.64 -12.99
N MET A 153 -1.35 11.77 -14.13
CA MET A 153 -0.11 11.05 -14.46
C MET A 153 1.12 11.97 -14.28
N SER A 154 1.25 12.60 -13.10
CA SER A 154 2.39 13.49 -12.83
C SER A 154 3.51 12.75 -12.10
N ALA A 155 4.71 12.75 -12.67
CA ALA A 155 5.93 12.25 -12.03
C ALA A 155 6.70 13.34 -11.26
N ASN A 156 6.20 14.59 -11.24
CA ASN A 156 6.83 15.71 -10.57
C ASN A 156 6.47 15.73 -9.07
N GLY A 157 7.39 15.34 -8.22
CA GLY A 157 7.19 15.33 -6.76
C GLY A 157 6.90 16.71 -6.16
N GLN A 158 7.23 17.81 -6.85
CA GLN A 158 6.93 19.17 -6.37
C GLN A 158 5.44 19.53 -6.44
N GLU A 159 4.66 18.88 -7.30
CA GLU A 159 3.20 19.08 -7.39
C GLU A 159 2.45 18.30 -6.29
N ALA A 160 3.08 17.28 -5.73
CA ALA A 160 2.42 16.37 -4.79
C ALA A 160 1.83 17.05 -3.54
N PRO A 161 2.43 18.11 -2.94
CA PRO A 161 1.80 18.82 -1.83
C PRO A 161 0.44 19.43 -2.16
N ASP A 162 0.26 19.91 -3.37
CA ASP A 162 -1.02 20.50 -3.79
C ASP A 162 -2.03 19.42 -4.20
N LEU A 163 -1.56 18.37 -4.92
CA LEU A 163 -2.40 17.23 -5.29
C LEU A 163 -2.91 16.46 -4.07
N ALA A 164 -2.07 16.26 -3.06
CA ALA A 164 -2.46 15.57 -1.83
C ALA A 164 -3.59 16.28 -1.07
N LYS A 165 -3.63 17.63 -1.09
CA LYS A 165 -4.69 18.43 -0.46
C LYS A 165 -6.05 18.29 -1.16
N LEU A 166 -6.07 17.87 -2.43
CA LEU A 166 -7.32 17.64 -3.16
C LEU A 166 -8.08 16.39 -2.68
N GLY A 167 -7.45 15.57 -1.84
CA GLY A 167 -8.06 14.37 -1.28
C GLY A 167 -8.24 13.25 -2.31
N GLY A 168 -7.21 12.45 -2.48
CA GLY A 168 -7.16 11.30 -3.37
C GLY A 168 -6.14 10.29 -2.87
N SER A 169 -5.65 9.45 -3.76
CA SER A 169 -4.61 8.46 -3.47
C SER A 169 -3.39 8.66 -4.36
N LEU A 170 -2.24 8.16 -3.90
CA LEU A 170 -1.01 8.11 -4.66
C LEU A 170 -0.66 6.66 -5.01
N VAL A 171 -0.38 6.41 -6.28
CA VAL A 171 0.25 5.18 -6.77
C VAL A 171 1.71 5.43 -7.06
N LEU A 172 2.58 4.63 -6.47
CA LEU A 172 4.01 4.61 -6.76
C LEU A 172 4.39 3.29 -7.40
N ASN A 173 4.72 3.33 -8.68
CA ASN A 173 5.11 2.16 -9.45
C ASN A 173 6.59 2.26 -9.86
N MET A 174 7.36 1.25 -9.53
CA MET A 174 8.81 1.25 -9.75
C MET A 174 9.24 0.65 -11.10
N GLY A 175 8.37 0.60 -12.10
CA GLY A 175 8.71 0.06 -13.43
C GLY A 175 9.89 0.78 -14.09
N SER A 176 10.00 2.10 -13.89
CA SER A 176 11.13 2.91 -14.36
C SER A 176 11.74 3.67 -13.19
N VAL A 177 12.90 3.21 -12.70
CA VAL A 177 13.57 3.80 -11.53
C VAL A 177 14.86 4.47 -11.93
N THR A 178 14.93 5.78 -11.69
CA THR A 178 16.13 6.63 -11.77
C THR A 178 16.35 7.31 -10.42
N ALA A 179 17.50 7.94 -10.22
CA ALA A 179 17.75 8.73 -9.01
C ALA A 179 16.73 9.87 -8.85
N GLU A 180 16.34 10.50 -9.96
CA GLU A 180 15.35 11.58 -9.99
C GLU A 180 13.95 11.07 -9.69
N SER A 181 13.47 9.99 -10.34
CA SER A 181 12.15 9.42 -10.09
C SER A 181 12.02 8.93 -8.65
N LEU A 182 13.10 8.38 -8.07
CA LEU A 182 13.13 7.98 -6.66
C LEU A 182 13.02 9.18 -5.71
N ALA A 183 13.70 10.29 -6.02
CA ALA A 183 13.60 11.53 -5.24
C ALA A 183 12.18 12.11 -5.31
N ASN A 184 11.58 12.18 -6.50
CA ASN A 184 10.20 12.62 -6.70
C ASN A 184 9.19 11.72 -5.96
N SER A 185 9.37 10.40 -6.00
CA SER A 185 8.54 9.44 -5.26
C SER A 185 8.61 9.66 -3.75
N LEU A 186 9.80 9.93 -3.20
CA LEU A 186 9.98 10.24 -1.77
C LEU A 186 9.27 11.55 -1.38
N LEU A 187 9.38 12.61 -2.22
CA LEU A 187 8.67 13.87 -2.00
C LEU A 187 7.15 13.68 -2.03
N ALA A 188 6.65 12.98 -3.04
CA ALA A 188 5.23 12.71 -3.18
C ALA A 188 4.68 11.91 -2.00
N THR A 189 5.36 10.83 -1.61
CA THR A 189 4.92 10.03 -0.46
C THR A 189 4.90 10.85 0.83
N ALA A 190 5.92 11.68 1.06
CA ALA A 190 5.96 12.56 2.22
C ALA A 190 4.76 13.52 2.26
N ALA A 191 4.38 14.08 1.10
CA ALA A 191 3.23 14.98 0.98
C ALA A 191 1.91 14.26 1.31
N TYR A 192 1.68 13.06 0.72
CA TYR A 192 0.47 12.27 1.00
C TYR A 192 0.43 11.78 2.45
N ASN A 193 1.55 11.31 3.00
CA ASN A 193 1.62 10.91 4.41
C ASN A 193 1.32 12.08 5.36
N ALA A 194 1.71 13.30 5.02
CA ALA A 194 1.47 14.49 5.86
C ALA A 194 -0.02 14.83 5.99
N VAL A 195 -0.84 14.52 4.98
CA VAL A 195 -2.30 14.73 5.00
C VAL A 195 -3.09 13.46 5.28
N GLY A 196 -2.41 12.34 5.54
CA GLY A 196 -3.05 11.04 5.77
C GLY A 196 -3.55 10.34 4.51
N GLY A 197 -3.30 10.89 3.31
CA GLY A 197 -3.76 10.33 2.04
C GLY A 197 -3.16 8.94 1.76
N PRO A 198 -3.94 7.99 1.25
CA PRO A 198 -3.48 6.63 0.98
C PRO A 198 -2.37 6.60 -0.07
N VAL A 199 -1.37 5.79 0.18
CA VAL A 199 -0.28 5.54 -0.77
C VAL A 199 -0.21 4.04 -1.06
N LEU A 200 -0.33 3.69 -2.35
CA LEU A 200 -0.11 2.35 -2.85
C LEU A 200 1.29 2.25 -3.45
N PHE A 201 2.03 1.23 -3.04
CA PHE A 201 3.38 0.94 -3.56
C PHE A 201 3.38 -0.35 -4.39
N ASP A 202 3.88 -0.24 -5.61
CA ASP A 202 4.05 -1.33 -6.56
C ASP A 202 5.52 -1.45 -6.95
N PRO A 203 6.32 -2.30 -6.28
CA PRO A 203 7.76 -2.44 -6.49
C PRO A 203 8.12 -3.24 -7.73
N VAL A 204 7.52 -2.92 -8.89
CA VAL A 204 7.71 -3.63 -10.15
C VAL A 204 9.17 -3.91 -10.44
N GLY A 205 9.52 -5.19 -10.60
CA GLY A 205 10.89 -5.63 -10.87
C GLY A 205 11.87 -5.32 -9.73
N GLY A 206 11.39 -5.09 -8.51
CA GLY A 206 12.20 -4.65 -7.37
C GLY A 206 13.36 -5.58 -7.03
N GLY A 207 13.21 -6.89 -7.26
CA GLY A 207 14.23 -7.91 -7.03
C GLY A 207 15.28 -8.06 -8.14
N ALA A 208 15.02 -7.52 -9.34
CA ALA A 208 15.77 -7.84 -10.54
C ALA A 208 17.24 -7.41 -10.51
N THR A 209 17.57 -6.29 -9.88
CA THR A 209 18.95 -5.77 -9.80
C THR A 209 19.27 -5.24 -8.40
N SER A 210 20.56 -5.15 -8.06
CA SER A 210 21.00 -4.56 -6.79
C SER A 210 20.55 -3.10 -6.64
N ALA A 211 20.55 -2.33 -7.73
CA ALA A 211 20.08 -0.95 -7.74
C ALA A 211 18.58 -0.86 -7.43
N ARG A 212 17.76 -1.75 -8.01
CA ARG A 212 16.31 -1.81 -7.73
C ARG A 212 16.03 -2.24 -6.28
N ARG A 213 16.73 -3.27 -5.78
CA ARG A 213 16.63 -3.68 -4.37
C ARG A 213 16.99 -2.55 -3.41
N ALA A 214 18.05 -1.77 -3.73
CA ALA A 214 18.43 -0.60 -2.93
C ALA A 214 17.35 0.51 -2.98
N ALA A 215 16.73 0.73 -4.14
CA ALA A 215 15.63 1.68 -4.27
C ALA A 215 14.38 1.25 -3.48
N VAL A 216 13.96 -0.03 -3.56
CA VAL A 216 12.88 -0.59 -2.75
C VAL A 216 13.17 -0.38 -1.26
N ARG A 217 14.35 -0.75 -0.80
CA ARG A 217 14.75 -0.54 0.60
C ARG A 217 14.68 0.93 1.00
N LYS A 218 15.19 1.83 0.14
CA LYS A 218 15.14 3.27 0.42
C LYS A 218 13.71 3.79 0.54
N MET A 219 12.78 3.30 -0.29
CA MET A 219 11.36 3.63 -0.18
C MET A 219 10.77 3.12 1.14
N ILE A 220 10.93 1.83 1.47
CA ILE A 220 10.41 1.23 2.71
C ILE A 220 10.99 1.90 3.97
N ASP A 221 12.28 2.25 3.97
CA ASP A 221 12.93 2.86 5.13
C ASP A 221 12.50 4.31 5.37
N ASN A 222 12.04 5.03 4.34
CA ASN A 222 11.77 6.47 4.43
C ASN A 222 10.30 6.87 4.34
N THR A 223 9.40 5.95 3.99
CA THR A 223 7.99 6.28 3.71
C THR A 223 7.06 5.30 4.40
N TYR A 224 5.78 5.68 4.52
CA TYR A 224 4.70 4.79 4.91
C TYR A 224 3.80 4.52 3.70
N PHE A 225 3.39 3.27 3.55
CA PHE A 225 2.47 2.82 2.52
C PHE A 225 1.21 2.25 3.18
N SER A 226 0.05 2.61 2.65
CA SER A 226 -1.24 2.04 3.08
C SER A 226 -1.44 0.63 2.50
N ILE A 227 -0.99 0.46 1.26
CA ILE A 227 -1.08 -0.81 0.52
C ILE A 227 0.25 -1.04 -0.20
N ILE A 228 0.76 -2.25 -0.15
CA ILE A 228 1.89 -2.71 -0.98
C ILE A 228 1.39 -3.90 -1.79
N LYS A 229 1.55 -3.86 -3.10
CA LYS A 229 1.19 -4.97 -4.00
C LYS A 229 2.36 -5.38 -4.87
N GLY A 230 2.45 -6.64 -5.18
CA GLY A 230 3.48 -7.16 -6.09
C GLY A 230 3.34 -8.65 -6.26
N ASN A 231 4.08 -9.23 -7.22
CA ASN A 231 4.20 -10.66 -7.33
C ASN A 231 5.04 -11.24 -6.16
N GLU A 232 5.12 -12.55 -6.08
CA GLU A 232 5.85 -13.25 -5.01
C GLU A 232 7.28 -12.72 -4.82
N SER A 233 8.04 -12.58 -5.90
CA SER A 233 9.43 -12.11 -5.88
C SER A 233 9.56 -10.66 -5.39
N GLU A 234 8.63 -9.81 -5.79
CA GLU A 234 8.57 -8.41 -5.37
C GLU A 234 8.23 -8.29 -3.89
N ILE A 235 7.26 -9.06 -3.39
CA ILE A 235 6.88 -9.08 -1.97
C ILE A 235 8.01 -9.64 -1.10
N GLN A 236 8.72 -10.69 -1.54
CA GLN A 236 9.91 -11.20 -0.84
C GLN A 236 11.04 -10.15 -0.81
N THR A 237 11.20 -9.37 -1.89
CA THR A 237 12.16 -8.25 -1.93
C THR A 237 11.80 -7.17 -0.91
N VAL A 238 10.52 -6.82 -0.77
CA VAL A 238 10.03 -5.87 0.25
C VAL A 238 10.28 -6.39 1.66
N LEU A 239 10.09 -7.69 1.88
CA LEU A 239 10.38 -8.33 3.19
C LEU A 239 11.86 -8.24 3.56
N GLY A 240 12.75 -8.11 2.57
CA GLY A 240 14.20 -8.02 2.75
C GLY A 240 14.86 -9.39 2.86
N GLU A 241 14.23 -10.45 2.42
CA GLU A 241 14.84 -11.78 2.32
C GLU A 241 15.93 -11.72 1.25
N LYS A 242 17.13 -12.18 1.64
CA LYS A 242 18.31 -12.18 0.77
C LYS A 242 18.16 -13.32 -0.24
N ASP A 243 18.62 -13.07 -1.45
CA ASP A 243 18.82 -14.08 -2.51
C ASP A 243 17.61 -14.46 -3.39
N VAL A 244 16.55 -13.68 -3.39
CA VAL A 244 15.50 -13.83 -4.41
C VAL A 244 15.99 -13.22 -5.72
N VAL A 245 16.36 -14.07 -6.68
CA VAL A 245 16.73 -13.65 -8.05
C VAL A 245 15.45 -13.59 -8.88
N GLN A 246 15.02 -12.38 -9.21
CA GLN A 246 13.90 -12.16 -10.11
C GLN A 246 14.41 -12.07 -11.55
N HIS A 247 13.79 -12.84 -12.45
CA HIS A 247 14.04 -12.76 -13.91
C HIS A 247 12.95 -11.88 -14.55
N GLY A 248 13.30 -10.62 -14.83
CA GLY A 248 12.37 -9.67 -15.46
C GLY A 248 11.28 -9.15 -14.52
N VAL A 249 10.10 -8.83 -15.08
CA VAL A 249 8.90 -8.36 -14.36
C VAL A 249 7.90 -9.47 -14.07
N ASP A 250 8.13 -10.65 -14.62
CA ASP A 250 7.28 -11.82 -14.42
C ASP A 250 7.55 -12.47 -13.06
N SER A 251 6.57 -13.21 -12.56
CA SER A 251 6.74 -14.06 -11.39
C SER A 251 7.88 -15.04 -11.69
N GLY A 252 8.96 -14.98 -10.91
CA GLY A 252 10.12 -15.87 -11.06
C GLY A 252 9.74 -17.35 -11.00
N ALA A 253 10.70 -18.23 -11.28
CA ALA A 253 10.50 -19.68 -11.19
C ALA A 253 9.86 -20.03 -9.83
N ALA A 254 8.90 -20.97 -9.84
CA ALA A 254 8.14 -21.38 -8.67
C ALA A 254 9.09 -21.63 -7.48
N SER A 255 8.92 -20.88 -6.39
CA SER A 255 9.79 -20.93 -5.22
C SER A 255 9.68 -22.24 -4.41
N GLY A 256 8.80 -23.16 -4.81
CA GLY A 256 8.45 -24.34 -4.03
C GLY A 256 7.60 -24.06 -2.77
N LEU A 257 7.26 -22.80 -2.51
CA LEU A 257 6.39 -22.42 -1.38
C LEU A 257 4.95 -22.84 -1.63
N THR A 258 4.32 -23.39 -0.60
CA THR A 258 2.89 -23.68 -0.61
C THR A 258 2.07 -22.38 -0.54
N GLN A 259 0.76 -22.45 -0.82
CA GLN A 259 -0.14 -21.30 -0.67
C GLN A 259 -0.14 -20.79 0.77
N ASP A 260 -0.12 -21.68 1.75
CA ASP A 260 -0.07 -21.34 3.18
C ASP A 260 1.23 -20.63 3.56
N ASP A 261 2.38 -21.06 3.02
CA ASP A 261 3.67 -20.38 3.26
C ASP A 261 3.64 -18.94 2.73
N LYS A 262 3.10 -18.76 1.53
CA LYS A 262 2.92 -17.44 0.93
C LYS A 262 1.94 -16.58 1.73
N ALA A 263 0.84 -17.14 2.21
CA ALA A 263 -0.14 -16.44 3.05
C ALA A 263 0.49 -15.99 4.38
N ARG A 264 1.32 -16.83 5.02
CA ARG A 264 2.10 -16.46 6.22
C ARG A 264 3.08 -15.33 5.94
N ILE A 265 3.77 -15.34 4.78
CA ILE A 265 4.66 -14.26 4.35
C ILE A 265 3.88 -12.95 4.24
N VAL A 266 2.75 -12.95 3.54
CA VAL A 266 1.88 -11.78 3.33
C VAL A 266 1.38 -11.25 4.66
N LYS A 267 0.84 -12.10 5.54
CA LYS A 267 0.37 -11.74 6.89
C LYS A 267 1.48 -11.14 7.74
N ARG A 268 2.65 -11.77 7.78
CA ARG A 268 3.82 -11.29 8.54
C ARG A 268 4.29 -9.94 8.05
N LEU A 269 4.36 -9.74 6.72
CA LEU A 269 4.78 -8.47 6.15
C LEU A 269 3.76 -7.36 6.43
N ALA A 270 2.47 -7.65 6.31
CA ALA A 270 1.40 -6.72 6.62
C ALA A 270 1.44 -6.27 8.09
N ALA A 271 1.59 -7.21 9.01
CA ALA A 271 1.76 -6.92 10.44
C ALA A 271 3.02 -6.09 10.71
N LYS A 272 4.15 -6.41 10.06
CA LYS A 272 5.42 -5.67 10.19
C LYS A 272 5.33 -4.26 9.63
N GLY A 273 4.71 -4.09 8.45
CA GLY A 273 4.56 -2.80 7.78
C GLY A 273 3.42 -1.95 8.35
N ARG A 274 2.49 -2.56 9.09
CA ARG A 274 1.21 -1.98 9.52
C ARG A 274 0.41 -1.45 8.32
N CYS A 275 0.37 -2.24 7.26
CA CYS A 275 -0.26 -1.89 5.99
C CYS A 275 -0.92 -3.13 5.39
N VAL A 276 -1.65 -2.93 4.31
CA VAL A 276 -2.21 -4.03 3.53
C VAL A 276 -1.17 -4.54 2.54
N ILE A 277 -1.03 -5.85 2.44
CA ILE A 277 -0.18 -6.51 1.44
C ILE A 277 -1.04 -7.34 0.51
N LEU A 278 -0.84 -7.16 -0.79
CA LEU A 278 -1.36 -8.03 -1.84
C LEU A 278 -0.19 -8.71 -2.56
N MET A 279 -0.14 -10.02 -2.49
CA MET A 279 0.75 -10.85 -3.32
C MET A 279 -0.06 -11.39 -4.49
N THR A 280 0.24 -10.92 -5.71
CA THR A 280 -0.45 -11.38 -6.92
C THR A 280 0.14 -12.67 -7.46
N GLY A 281 -0.72 -13.53 -8.02
CA GLY A 281 -0.34 -14.82 -8.58
C GLY A 281 -1.49 -15.54 -9.27
N LYS A 282 -1.46 -16.86 -9.34
CA LYS A 282 -2.60 -17.67 -9.77
C LYS A 282 -3.76 -17.59 -8.78
N VAL A 283 -3.44 -17.45 -7.52
CA VAL A 283 -4.32 -17.10 -6.41
C VAL A 283 -3.68 -15.90 -5.75
N ASP A 284 -4.41 -14.82 -5.64
CA ASP A 284 -3.96 -13.60 -4.99
C ASP A 284 -4.13 -13.73 -3.48
N LEU A 285 -3.14 -13.30 -2.73
CA LEU A 285 -3.13 -13.37 -1.27
C LEU A 285 -3.12 -11.98 -0.68
N LEU A 286 -4.17 -11.63 0.08
CA LEU A 286 -4.40 -10.32 0.64
C LEU A 286 -4.41 -10.38 2.17
N SER A 287 -3.64 -9.51 2.84
CA SER A 287 -3.67 -9.44 4.30
C SER A 287 -3.40 -8.03 4.83
N ASP A 288 -3.98 -7.72 6.01
CA ASP A 288 -3.66 -6.54 6.82
C ASP A 288 -2.86 -6.90 8.10
N GLY A 289 -2.41 -8.16 8.20
CA GLY A 289 -1.72 -8.70 9.36
C GLY A 289 -2.63 -9.38 10.38
N HIS A 290 -3.96 -9.21 10.27
CA HIS A 290 -4.99 -9.91 11.07
C HIS A 290 -5.85 -10.80 10.20
N ARG A 291 -6.48 -10.20 9.20
CA ARG A 291 -7.33 -10.86 8.22
C ARG A 291 -6.46 -11.26 7.05
N THR A 292 -6.61 -12.49 6.58
CA THR A 292 -5.90 -12.99 5.39
C THR A 292 -6.89 -13.69 4.49
N TYR A 293 -6.86 -13.35 3.21
CA TYR A 293 -7.78 -13.87 2.21
C TYR A 293 -7.02 -14.38 0.98
N ALA A 294 -7.55 -15.47 0.39
CA ALA A 294 -7.20 -15.93 -0.94
C ALA A 294 -8.28 -15.47 -1.92
N ILE A 295 -7.87 -14.91 -3.05
CA ILE A 295 -8.75 -14.47 -4.14
C ILE A 295 -8.40 -15.31 -5.35
N SER A 296 -9.37 -16.03 -5.92
CA SER A 296 -9.17 -16.96 -7.04
C SER A 296 -9.90 -16.48 -8.31
N ASN A 297 -10.21 -15.21 -8.39
CA ASN A 297 -10.72 -14.56 -9.59
C ASN A 297 -9.60 -14.26 -10.58
N GLY A 298 -9.97 -13.79 -11.75
CA GLY A 298 -9.07 -13.41 -12.81
C GLY A 298 -9.05 -14.38 -13.98
N HIS A 299 -8.42 -13.96 -15.06
CA HIS A 299 -8.33 -14.75 -16.28
C HIS A 299 -6.90 -14.72 -16.84
N PRO A 300 -6.38 -15.82 -17.47
CA PRO A 300 -5.03 -15.88 -18.03
C PRO A 300 -4.67 -14.74 -18.99
N LEU A 301 -5.63 -14.20 -19.73
CA LEU A 301 -5.42 -13.06 -20.62
C LEU A 301 -4.92 -11.80 -19.90
N LEU A 302 -5.15 -11.66 -18.59
CA LEU A 302 -4.54 -10.59 -17.80
C LEU A 302 -3.01 -10.71 -17.73
N GLY A 303 -2.47 -11.93 -17.82
CA GLY A 303 -1.03 -12.18 -17.92
C GLY A 303 -0.46 -11.98 -19.33
N GLU A 304 -1.31 -11.95 -20.35
CA GLU A 304 -0.91 -11.79 -21.76
C GLU A 304 -0.94 -10.32 -22.24
N ILE A 305 -1.29 -9.38 -21.36
CA ILE A 305 -1.28 -7.95 -21.64
C ILE A 305 -0.27 -7.24 -20.75
N THR A 306 0.42 -6.25 -21.32
CA THR A 306 1.37 -5.47 -20.55
C THR A 306 0.67 -4.55 -19.55
N GLY A 307 1.18 -4.52 -18.31
CA GLY A 307 0.76 -3.56 -17.30
C GLY A 307 -0.51 -3.88 -16.52
N SER A 308 -1.09 -5.07 -16.66
CA SER A 308 -2.24 -5.52 -15.86
C SER A 308 -2.00 -5.37 -14.35
N GLY A 309 -0.85 -5.84 -13.85
CA GLY A 309 -0.47 -5.66 -12.45
C GLY A 309 -0.35 -4.19 -12.05
N CYS A 310 0.21 -3.34 -12.91
CA CYS A 310 0.35 -1.90 -12.63
C CYS A 310 -1.03 -1.20 -12.58
N THR A 311 -1.95 -1.57 -13.49
CA THR A 311 -3.31 -0.98 -13.54
C THR A 311 -4.21 -1.50 -12.44
N LEU A 312 -4.01 -2.73 -11.95
CA LEU A 312 -4.62 -3.21 -10.71
C LEU A 312 -4.28 -2.29 -9.54
N GLY A 313 -3.00 -1.86 -9.41
CA GLY A 313 -2.58 -0.90 -8.40
C GLY A 313 -3.35 0.42 -8.48
N THR A 314 -3.58 0.94 -9.70
CA THR A 314 -4.38 2.15 -9.91
C THR A 314 -5.84 1.95 -9.47
N THR A 315 -6.42 0.79 -9.78
CA THR A 315 -7.79 0.44 -9.38
C THR A 315 -7.92 0.38 -7.85
N MET A 316 -7.03 -0.35 -7.18
CA MET A 316 -7.03 -0.44 -5.71
C MET A 316 -6.87 0.93 -5.04
N ALA A 317 -6.00 1.78 -5.59
CA ALA A 317 -5.76 3.12 -5.05
C ALA A 317 -7.00 4.03 -5.18
N ALA A 318 -7.81 3.86 -6.24
CA ALA A 318 -9.07 4.58 -6.38
C ALA A 318 -10.05 4.23 -5.24
N PHE A 319 -10.20 2.95 -4.92
CA PHE A 319 -11.02 2.51 -3.78
C PHE A 319 -10.44 2.97 -2.43
N ALA A 320 -9.12 2.96 -2.26
CA ALA A 320 -8.47 3.44 -1.05
C ALA A 320 -8.73 4.93 -0.80
N ALA A 321 -8.81 5.75 -1.86
CA ALA A 321 -9.16 7.16 -1.76
C ALA A 321 -10.58 7.37 -1.23
N VAL A 322 -11.54 6.53 -1.63
CA VAL A 322 -12.94 6.59 -1.14
C VAL A 322 -13.01 6.24 0.32
N GLU A 323 -12.43 5.10 0.70
CA GLU A 323 -12.36 4.67 2.10
C GLU A 323 -11.72 5.74 3.01
N HIS A 324 -10.66 6.37 2.54
CA HIS A 324 -10.02 7.45 3.27
C HIS A 324 -10.97 8.64 3.45
N ARG A 325 -11.61 9.15 2.39
CA ARG A 325 -12.47 10.34 2.44
C ARG A 325 -13.71 10.14 3.31
N GLN A 326 -14.33 8.96 3.29
CA GLN A 326 -15.53 8.65 4.07
C GLN A 326 -15.25 8.53 5.56
N ASN A 327 -14.06 8.09 5.92
CA ASN A 327 -13.71 7.75 7.31
C ASN A 327 -12.70 8.72 7.94
N PHE A 328 -12.27 9.75 7.20
CA PHE A 328 -11.35 10.75 7.73
C PHE A 328 -12.07 11.65 8.75
N SER A 329 -11.57 11.68 9.98
CA SER A 329 -12.04 12.58 11.04
C SER A 329 -10.88 13.37 11.60
N PHE A 330 -10.95 14.70 11.48
CA PHE A 330 -10.00 15.61 12.11
C PHE A 330 -10.02 15.52 13.64
N GLU A 331 -11.19 15.20 14.25
CA GLU A 331 -11.35 15.13 15.69
C GLU A 331 -10.66 13.91 16.32
N HIS A 332 -10.46 12.83 15.56
CA HIS A 332 -9.91 11.57 16.07
C HIS A 332 -8.55 11.21 15.47
N TYR A 333 -8.01 12.02 14.56
CA TYR A 333 -6.72 11.76 13.87
C TYR A 333 -6.58 10.33 13.33
N TYR A 334 -7.66 9.76 12.82
CA TYR A 334 -7.58 8.49 12.10
C TYR A 334 -7.51 8.79 10.61
N ALA A 335 -6.42 8.42 9.97
CA ALA A 335 -6.42 8.17 8.53
C ALA A 335 -7.36 6.98 8.34
N GLY A 336 -8.61 7.33 8.09
CA GLY A 336 -9.71 6.41 8.19
C GLY A 336 -9.74 5.40 7.08
N GLY A 337 -10.61 4.46 7.23
CA GLY A 337 -11.02 3.50 6.24
C GLY A 337 -10.38 2.14 6.40
N ASP A 338 -11.09 1.16 5.86
CA ASP A 338 -10.64 -0.21 5.78
C ASP A 338 -9.84 -0.42 4.47
N MET A 339 -8.51 -0.21 4.53
CA MET A 339 -7.64 -0.36 3.37
C MET A 339 -7.63 -1.80 2.83
N LEU A 340 -7.99 -2.80 3.64
CA LEU A 340 -8.14 -4.17 3.16
C LEU A 340 -9.42 -4.34 2.35
N LEU A 341 -10.53 -3.73 2.77
CA LEU A 341 -11.76 -3.68 1.98
C LEU A 341 -11.52 -2.96 0.65
N ALA A 342 -10.82 -1.81 0.67
CA ALA A 342 -10.46 -1.08 -0.54
C ALA A 342 -9.63 -1.94 -1.51
N ALA A 343 -8.63 -2.63 -1.00
CA ALA A 343 -7.79 -3.52 -1.81
C ALA A 343 -8.59 -4.70 -2.37
N LEU A 344 -9.43 -5.35 -1.55
CA LEU A 344 -10.32 -6.43 -1.98
C LEU A 344 -11.29 -5.98 -3.07
N ALA A 345 -11.94 -4.83 -2.88
CA ALA A 345 -12.86 -4.27 -3.88
C ALA A 345 -12.16 -3.99 -5.22
N GLY A 346 -10.94 -3.40 -5.16
CA GLY A 346 -10.12 -3.18 -6.34
C GLY A 346 -9.76 -4.46 -7.08
N CYS A 347 -9.34 -5.52 -6.36
CA CYS A 347 -9.05 -6.84 -6.94
C CYS A 347 -10.30 -7.42 -7.60
N LEU A 348 -11.42 -7.51 -6.88
CA LEU A 348 -12.65 -8.14 -7.39
C LEU A 348 -13.20 -7.43 -8.62
N VAL A 349 -13.26 -6.09 -8.61
CA VAL A 349 -13.72 -5.33 -9.79
C VAL A 349 -12.80 -5.58 -10.98
N PHE A 350 -11.48 -5.56 -10.78
CA PHE A 350 -10.50 -5.75 -11.84
C PHE A 350 -10.52 -7.17 -12.40
N GLU A 351 -10.52 -8.17 -11.55
CA GLU A 351 -10.41 -9.58 -11.93
C GLU A 351 -11.70 -10.12 -12.53
N ILE A 352 -12.87 -9.78 -11.94
CA ILE A 352 -14.17 -10.18 -12.48
C ILE A 352 -14.43 -9.49 -13.83
N ALA A 353 -14.03 -8.21 -13.99
CA ALA A 353 -14.08 -7.56 -15.30
C ALA A 353 -13.20 -8.30 -16.33
N GLY A 354 -12.05 -8.80 -15.92
CA GLY A 354 -11.20 -9.65 -16.77
C GLY A 354 -11.87 -10.96 -17.17
N GLU A 355 -12.53 -11.66 -16.23
CA GLU A 355 -13.31 -12.87 -16.52
C GLU A 355 -14.46 -12.59 -17.49
N ARG A 356 -15.23 -11.51 -17.25
CA ARG A 356 -16.34 -11.08 -18.11
C ARG A 356 -15.85 -10.72 -19.51
N ALA A 357 -14.79 -9.92 -19.62
CA ALA A 357 -14.20 -9.54 -20.90
C ALA A 357 -13.75 -10.76 -21.70
N ALA A 358 -13.07 -11.70 -21.06
CA ALA A 358 -12.59 -12.91 -21.72
C ALA A 358 -13.73 -13.83 -22.23
N SER A 359 -14.91 -13.77 -21.60
CA SER A 359 -16.09 -14.55 -22.01
C SER A 359 -16.85 -13.96 -23.19
N ARG A 360 -16.53 -12.73 -23.62
CA ARG A 360 -17.22 -12.08 -24.74
C ARG A 360 -16.86 -12.73 -26.07
N PRO A 361 -17.84 -12.98 -26.94
CA PRO A 361 -17.62 -13.72 -28.20
C PRO A 361 -16.70 -13.02 -29.19
N GLU A 362 -16.56 -11.70 -29.10
CA GLU A 362 -15.65 -10.92 -29.94
C GLU A 362 -14.19 -10.92 -29.45
N VAL A 363 -13.92 -11.39 -28.23
CA VAL A 363 -12.57 -11.46 -27.68
C VAL A 363 -11.85 -12.71 -28.18
N ARG A 364 -10.81 -12.50 -28.99
CA ARG A 364 -10.03 -13.56 -29.63
C ARG A 364 -8.60 -13.68 -29.13
N GLY A 365 -8.18 -12.76 -28.27
CA GLY A 365 -6.82 -12.70 -27.75
C GLY A 365 -6.51 -11.33 -27.13
N PRO A 366 -5.25 -11.05 -26.75
CA PRO A 366 -4.87 -9.82 -26.05
C PRO A 366 -5.32 -8.54 -26.72
N GLY A 367 -5.28 -8.47 -28.05
CA GLY A 367 -5.62 -7.26 -28.81
C GLY A 367 -7.10 -6.88 -28.75
N THR A 368 -8.02 -7.84 -28.65
CA THR A 368 -9.46 -7.60 -28.45
C THR A 368 -9.84 -7.63 -26.98
N PHE A 369 -9.04 -8.25 -26.13
CA PHE A 369 -9.30 -8.32 -24.69
C PHE A 369 -9.18 -6.94 -24.01
N VAL A 370 -8.13 -6.15 -24.31
CA VAL A 370 -7.90 -4.87 -23.61
C VAL A 370 -9.08 -3.90 -23.72
N PRO A 371 -9.64 -3.58 -24.91
CA PRO A 371 -10.81 -2.73 -24.99
C PRO A 371 -12.03 -3.35 -24.31
N ALA A 372 -12.28 -4.65 -24.48
CA ALA A 372 -13.37 -5.34 -23.79
C ALA A 372 -13.22 -5.28 -22.26
N PHE A 373 -11.99 -5.39 -21.76
CA PHE A 373 -11.70 -5.30 -20.33
C PHE A 373 -12.02 -3.89 -19.76
N ILE A 374 -11.64 -2.84 -20.46
CA ILE A 374 -11.97 -1.46 -20.07
C ILE A 374 -13.50 -1.27 -20.09
N ASP A 375 -14.18 -1.78 -21.12
CA ASP A 375 -15.63 -1.74 -21.22
C ASP A 375 -16.31 -2.46 -20.05
N GLU A 376 -15.83 -3.66 -19.66
CA GLU A 376 -16.44 -4.42 -18.56
C GLU A 376 -16.27 -3.72 -17.20
N ILE A 377 -15.13 -3.09 -16.93
CA ILE A 377 -14.98 -2.26 -15.72
C ILE A 377 -16.03 -1.13 -15.73
N TYR A 378 -16.17 -0.45 -16.87
CA TYR A 378 -17.16 0.62 -17.03
C TYR A 378 -18.59 0.12 -16.86
N LEU A 379 -18.96 -0.99 -17.47
CA LEU A 379 -20.30 -1.59 -17.39
C LEU A 379 -20.63 -2.04 -15.96
N MET A 380 -19.71 -2.73 -15.28
CA MET A 380 -19.87 -3.12 -13.88
C MET A 380 -20.11 -1.90 -12.97
N ARG A 381 -19.42 -0.77 -13.24
CA ARG A 381 -19.70 0.48 -12.53
C ARG A 381 -21.11 0.98 -12.79
N GLN A 382 -21.55 0.99 -14.06
CA GLN A 382 -22.92 1.44 -14.41
C GLN A 382 -23.99 0.55 -13.78
N GLU A 383 -23.81 -0.77 -13.82
CA GLU A 383 -24.67 -1.75 -13.16
C GLU A 383 -24.76 -1.44 -11.64
N THR A 384 -23.63 -1.23 -10.99
CA THR A 384 -23.57 -0.97 -9.54
C THR A 384 -24.26 0.34 -9.17
N VAL A 385 -24.04 1.42 -9.92
CA VAL A 385 -24.72 2.72 -9.73
C VAL A 385 -26.23 2.60 -9.93
N ALA A 386 -26.68 1.72 -10.84
CA ALA A 386 -28.10 1.41 -11.06
C ALA A 386 -28.69 0.48 -9.97
N GLY A 387 -27.92 0.08 -8.97
CA GLY A 387 -28.35 -0.78 -7.87
C GLY A 387 -28.24 -2.28 -8.16
N ASN A 388 -27.63 -2.67 -9.30
CA ASN A 388 -27.37 -4.06 -9.62
C ASN A 388 -25.91 -4.44 -9.26
N SER A 389 -25.77 -5.40 -8.35
CA SER A 389 -24.48 -5.93 -7.90
C SER A 389 -24.34 -7.45 -8.16
N ASP A 390 -25.11 -8.01 -9.10
CA ASP A 390 -25.07 -9.44 -9.43
C ASP A 390 -23.70 -9.94 -9.88
N TRP A 391 -22.87 -9.06 -10.44
CA TRP A 391 -21.50 -9.37 -10.79
C TRP A 391 -20.66 -9.88 -9.59
N LEU A 392 -21.01 -9.47 -8.37
CA LEU A 392 -20.32 -9.90 -7.16
C LEU A 392 -20.54 -11.38 -6.83
N GLN A 393 -21.57 -12.03 -7.39
CA GLN A 393 -21.80 -13.47 -7.24
C GLN A 393 -20.67 -14.31 -7.84
N ALA A 394 -19.86 -13.72 -8.75
CA ALA A 394 -18.66 -14.34 -9.31
C ALA A 394 -17.45 -14.28 -8.35
N ALA A 395 -17.54 -13.59 -7.21
CA ALA A 395 -16.42 -13.46 -6.28
C ALA A 395 -16.02 -14.82 -5.68
N LYS A 396 -14.73 -15.12 -5.73
CA LYS A 396 -14.09 -16.34 -5.23
C LYS A 396 -13.08 -15.95 -4.16
N VAL A 397 -13.57 -15.66 -2.96
CA VAL A 397 -12.76 -15.19 -1.82
C VAL A 397 -12.89 -16.17 -0.66
N GLU A 398 -11.76 -16.63 -0.16
CA GLU A 398 -11.65 -17.54 0.96
C GLU A 398 -10.87 -16.89 2.11
N ALA A 399 -11.38 -17.00 3.33
CA ALA A 399 -10.64 -16.59 4.52
C ALA A 399 -9.63 -17.67 4.90
N LEU A 400 -8.37 -17.27 5.13
CA LEU A 400 -7.30 -18.19 5.51
C LEU A 400 -6.96 -18.02 6.99
N ASP A 401 -6.92 -19.13 7.70
CA ASP A 401 -6.44 -19.19 9.08
C ASP A 401 -4.95 -19.63 9.09
N VAL A 402 -4.03 -18.65 8.99
CA VAL A 402 -2.58 -18.85 8.87
C VAL A 402 -1.80 -18.09 9.92
#